data_2627ee669ecc496c84ebc7d4eaef3fe5
#
_entry.id   2627ee669ecc496c84ebc7d4eaef3fe5
#
_cell.length_a   1.000
_cell.length_b   1.000
_cell.length_c   1.000
_cell.angle_alpha   90.00
_cell.angle_beta   90.00
_cell.angle_gamma   90.00
#
_symmetry.space_group_name_H-M   'P 1'
#
loop_
_entity.id
_entity.type
_entity.pdbx_description
1 polymer ?
#
loop_
_entity_poly.entity_id
_entity_poly.type
_entity_poly.pdbx_seq_one_letter_code
_entity_poly.pdbx_strand_id
1 'polypeptide(L)'
;MFVAAACPLLAPHDTDMAAPLLSDIEIQRELGALPGWARRGNTLVKSYSFPAFPAGIDWIRRVADLAESMNHHPDLDIRYTKITATLSSHDSGGITTKDIMLAKAMDGV
;
A
#
# COMPACT_ATOMS: atom_id res chain seq x y z
N MET A 1 -9.81 -0.01 31.28
CA MET A 1 -9.33 -0.08 30.43
C MET A 1 -8.84 -0.67 30.04
N PHE A 2 -9.54 -0.78 30.04
CA PHE A 2 -9.11 -1.14 29.02
C PHE A 2 -8.93 -1.74 28.67
N VAL A 3 -9.34 -1.65 29.20
CA VAL A 3 -9.02 -2.02 28.29
C VAL A 3 -8.91 -2.51 27.80
N ALA A 4 -9.43 -2.52 28.28
CA ALA A 4 -9.25 -2.77 27.30
C ALA A 4 -9.15 -3.22 26.79
N ALA A 5 -9.65 -3.15 27.29
CA ALA A 5 -9.43 -3.32 26.33
C ALA A 5 -9.31 -3.75 25.75
N ALA A 6 -9.81 -3.77 26.27
CA ALA A 6 -9.53 -3.91 25.27
C ALA A 6 -9.36 -4.28 24.63
N CYS A 7 -9.92 -4.37 25.02
CA CYS A 7 -9.56 -4.45 24.04
C CYS A 7 -9.47 -4.84 23.34
N PRO A 8 -9.88 -5.01 23.59
CA PRO A 8 -9.64 -5.11 22.54
C PRO A 8 -9.60 -5.53 21.86
N LEU A 9 -10.16 -5.69 22.09
CA LEU A 9 -9.94 -5.79 21.04
C LEU A 9 -9.87 -6.21 20.29
N LEU A 10 -10.39 -6.31 20.56
CA LEU A 10 -10.22 -6.40 19.49
C LEU A 10 -10.16 -6.74 18.70
N ALA A 11 -10.60 -6.91 18.94
CA ALA A 11 -10.41 -6.95 17.81
C ALA A 11 -10.41 -7.32 17.08
N PRO A 12 -10.80 -7.48 17.04
CA PRO A 12 -10.63 -7.56 15.97
C PRO A 12 -10.56 -7.93 15.28
N HIS A 13 -11.05 -7.88 15.16
CA HIS A 13 -10.88 -7.94 14.12
C HIS A 13 -10.95 -8.03 13.31
N ASP A 14 -11.54 -8.03 13.66
CA ASP A 14 -11.54 -7.82 12.80
C ASP A 14 -11.69 -7.51 12.10
N THR A 15 -12.23 -7.28 12.52
CA THR A 15 -12.17 -6.80 11.83
C THR A 15 -11.73 -6.32 11.41
N ASP A 16 -11.62 -6.40 11.74
CA ASP A 16 -11.06 -6.00 11.29
C ASP A 16 -10.74 -5.61 10.70
N MET A 17 -11.71 -5.49 11.01
CA MET A 17 -10.91 -5.63 10.23
C MET A 17 -10.70 -5.36 8.76
N ALA A 18 -11.33 -5.98 7.80
CA ALA A 18 -11.17 -5.67 6.39
C ALA A 18 -11.72 -4.27 6.11
N ALA A 19 -10.91 -3.41 5.45
CA ALA A 19 -11.38 -2.08 5.05
C ALA A 19 -12.38 -2.22 3.90
N PRO A 20 -13.36 -1.32 3.78
CA PRO A 20 -14.28 -1.34 2.65
C PRO A 20 -13.58 -1.09 1.32
N LEU A 21 -14.02 -1.79 0.27
CA LEU A 21 -13.55 -1.52 -1.07
C LEU A 21 -13.95 -0.12 -1.51
N LEU A 22 -13.03 0.56 -2.19
CA LEU A 22 -13.36 1.84 -2.82
C LEU A 22 -14.15 1.59 -4.11
N SER A 23 -15.07 2.51 -4.42
CA SER A 23 -15.78 2.49 -5.69
C SER A 23 -14.85 2.91 -6.84
N ASP A 24 -15.25 2.60 -8.08
CA ASP A 24 -14.48 2.98 -9.26
C ASP A 24 -14.27 4.49 -9.32
N ILE A 25 -15.28 5.28 -8.97
CA ILE A 25 -15.18 6.74 -8.98
C ILE A 25 -14.21 7.22 -7.89
N GLU A 26 -14.27 6.63 -6.71
CA GLU A 26 -13.34 6.97 -5.64
C GLU A 26 -11.90 6.69 -6.03
N ILE A 27 -11.66 5.52 -6.63
CA ILE A 27 -10.32 5.14 -7.10
C ILE A 27 -9.83 6.13 -8.16
N GLN A 28 -10.67 6.45 -9.14
CA GLN A 28 -10.31 7.37 -10.20
C GLN A 28 -9.97 8.76 -9.64
N ARG A 29 -10.74 9.21 -8.65
CA ARG A 29 -10.50 10.51 -8.01
C ARG A 29 -9.17 10.52 -7.27
N GLU A 30 -8.87 9.46 -6.52
CA GLU A 30 -7.61 9.35 -5.79
C GLU A 30 -6.41 9.26 -6.73
N LEU A 31 -6.55 8.56 -7.85
CA LEU A 31 -5.48 8.45 -8.84
C LEU A 31 -5.09 9.81 -9.43
N GLY A 32 -6.01 10.76 -9.45
CA GLY A 32 -5.70 12.13 -9.88
C GLY A 32 -4.64 12.81 -9.04
N ALA A 33 -4.47 12.38 -7.79
CA ALA A 33 -3.47 12.91 -6.86
C ALA A 33 -2.27 11.97 -6.70
N LEU A 34 -2.19 10.91 -7.51
CA LEU A 34 -1.14 9.90 -7.43
C LEU A 34 -0.43 9.76 -8.77
N PRO A 35 0.47 10.71 -9.11
CA PRO A 35 1.14 10.67 -10.41
C PRO A 35 1.98 9.40 -10.57
N GLY A 36 1.88 8.78 -11.74
CA GLY A 36 2.60 7.55 -12.04
C GLY A 36 1.90 6.27 -11.58
N TRP A 37 0.90 6.38 -10.72
CA TRP A 37 0.11 5.22 -10.30
C TRP A 37 -1.01 4.96 -11.31
N ALA A 38 -1.25 3.68 -11.59
CA ALA A 38 -2.32 3.24 -12.47
C ALA A 38 -3.08 2.11 -11.81
N ARG A 39 -4.35 2.00 -12.16
CA ARG A 39 -5.16 0.87 -11.72
C ARG A 39 -5.03 -0.27 -12.72
N ARG A 40 -4.82 -1.47 -12.20
CA ARG A 40 -4.88 -2.70 -12.98
C ARG A 40 -5.79 -3.69 -12.28
N GLY A 41 -7.03 -3.81 -12.76
CA GLY A 41 -8.02 -4.66 -12.11
C GLY A 41 -8.24 -4.24 -10.68
N ASN A 42 -7.91 -5.10 -9.75
CA ASN A 42 -8.08 -4.87 -8.31
C ASN A 42 -6.81 -4.39 -7.63
N THR A 43 -5.86 -3.84 -8.39
CA THR A 43 -4.58 -3.41 -7.86
C THR A 43 -4.21 -2.02 -8.35
N LEU A 44 -3.34 -1.35 -7.59
CA LEU A 44 -2.65 -0.13 -8.01
C LEU A 44 -1.21 -0.48 -8.32
N VAL A 45 -0.68 0.04 -9.41
CA VAL A 45 0.66 -0.31 -9.89
C VAL A 45 1.45 0.95 -10.23
N LYS A 46 2.72 0.96 -9.84
CA LYS A 46 3.66 2.00 -10.24
C LYS A 46 5.05 1.40 -10.38
N SER A 47 5.79 1.85 -11.41
CA SER A 47 7.19 1.47 -11.59
C SER A 47 8.08 2.64 -11.20
N TYR A 48 9.14 2.33 -10.46
CA TYR A 48 10.15 3.28 -10.02
C TYR A 48 11.47 2.90 -10.69
N SER A 49 12.21 3.89 -11.17
CA SER A 49 13.54 3.68 -11.78
C SER A 49 14.60 4.36 -10.93
N PHE A 50 15.74 3.69 -10.79
CA PHE A 50 16.83 4.17 -9.95
C PHE A 50 18.13 4.26 -10.76
N PRO A 51 19.07 5.15 -10.36
CA PRO A 51 20.31 5.30 -11.12
C PRO A 51 21.26 4.10 -10.98
N ALA A 52 21.09 3.29 -9.91
CA ALA A 52 21.91 2.11 -9.66
C ALA A 52 21.12 1.12 -8.84
N PHE A 53 21.50 -0.16 -8.91
CA PHE A 53 20.84 -1.23 -8.18
C PHE A 53 20.81 -1.00 -6.66
N PRO A 54 21.95 -0.61 -6.01
CA PRO A 54 21.91 -0.36 -4.56
C PRO A 54 20.94 0.73 -4.14
N ALA A 55 20.76 1.76 -4.99
CA ALA A 55 19.79 2.83 -4.68
C ALA A 55 18.38 2.29 -4.62
N GLY A 56 18.03 1.37 -5.52
CA GLY A 56 16.73 0.71 -5.49
C GLY A 56 16.54 -0.14 -4.24
N ILE A 57 17.57 -0.86 -3.83
CA ILE A 57 17.53 -1.69 -2.62
C ILE A 57 17.38 -0.82 -1.38
N ASP A 58 18.07 0.31 -1.31
CA ASP A 58 17.91 1.25 -0.20
C ASP A 58 16.48 1.79 -0.11
N TRP A 59 15.90 2.09 -1.25
CA TRP A 59 14.50 2.52 -1.30
C TRP A 59 13.57 1.43 -0.77
N ILE A 60 13.80 0.17 -1.16
CA ILE A 60 12.99 -0.95 -0.67
C ILE A 60 13.10 -1.07 0.85
N ARG A 61 14.28 -0.86 1.43
CA ARG A 61 14.43 -0.91 2.88
C ARG A 61 13.54 0.12 3.56
N ARG A 62 13.51 1.35 3.04
CA ARG A 62 12.67 2.40 3.60
C ARG A 62 11.19 2.08 3.42
N VAL A 63 10.82 1.53 2.27
CA VAL A 63 9.44 1.10 2.01
C VAL A 63 9.06 -0.04 2.96
N ALA A 64 9.97 -0.96 3.24
CA ALA A 64 9.70 -2.06 4.18
C ALA A 64 9.37 -1.53 5.57
N ASP A 65 10.14 -0.57 6.08
CA ASP A 65 9.86 0.04 7.37
C ASP A 65 8.51 0.74 7.38
N LEU A 66 8.21 1.46 6.30
CA LEU A 66 6.94 2.16 6.13
C LEU A 66 5.77 1.16 6.13
N ALA A 67 5.88 0.10 5.34
CA ALA A 67 4.84 -0.92 5.22
C ALA A 67 4.56 -1.59 6.57
N GLU A 68 5.62 -1.88 7.33
CA GLU A 68 5.47 -2.45 8.67
C GLU A 68 4.74 -1.48 9.59
N SER A 69 5.08 -0.20 9.55
CA SER A 69 4.43 0.80 10.39
C SER A 69 2.94 0.96 10.07
N MET A 70 2.56 0.73 8.83
CA MET A 70 1.18 0.84 8.38
C MET A 70 0.44 -0.51 8.42
N ASN A 71 1.15 -1.58 8.70
CA ASN A 71 0.63 -2.94 8.64
C ASN A 71 -0.06 -3.24 7.31
N HIS A 72 0.53 -2.77 6.23
CA HIS A 72 0.02 -2.96 4.87
C HIS A 72 1.20 -3.01 3.91
N HIS A 73 1.31 -4.10 3.15
CA HIS A 73 2.53 -4.45 2.43
C HIS A 73 2.33 -4.44 0.93
N PRO A 74 3.27 -3.85 0.17
CA PRO A 74 3.23 -3.91 -1.29
C PRO A 74 3.82 -5.22 -1.79
N ASP A 75 3.43 -5.63 -3.00
CA ASP A 75 4.17 -6.62 -3.75
C ASP A 75 5.20 -5.87 -4.58
N LEU A 76 6.46 -6.31 -4.55
CA LEU A 76 7.55 -5.64 -5.25
C LEU A 76 8.19 -6.60 -6.24
N ASP A 77 8.35 -6.13 -7.49
CA ASP A 77 9.04 -6.86 -8.54
C ASP A 77 10.31 -6.07 -8.87
N ILE A 78 11.46 -6.71 -8.68
CA ILE A 78 12.76 -6.06 -8.85
C ILE A 78 13.40 -6.55 -10.15
N ARG A 79 13.64 -5.64 -11.09
CA ARG A 79 14.32 -5.95 -12.34
C ARG A 79 15.45 -4.96 -12.54
N TYR A 80 16.63 -5.32 -12.02
CA TYR A 80 17.82 -4.49 -12.00
C TYR A 80 17.51 -3.14 -11.33
N THR A 81 17.45 -2.04 -12.09
CA THR A 81 17.18 -0.70 -11.54
C THR A 81 15.70 -0.31 -11.58
N LYS A 82 14.84 -1.20 -12.06
CA LYS A 82 13.41 -0.94 -12.15
C LYS A 82 12.66 -1.76 -11.11
N ILE A 83 11.89 -1.10 -10.27
CA ILE A 83 11.09 -1.75 -9.25
C ILE A 83 9.63 -1.41 -9.49
N THR A 84 8.79 -2.44 -9.62
CA THR A 84 7.36 -2.26 -9.82
C THR A 84 6.64 -2.64 -8.54
N ALA A 85 5.87 -1.70 -8.01
CA ALA A 85 5.07 -1.90 -6.82
C ALA A 85 3.62 -2.17 -7.22
N THR A 86 3.02 -3.17 -6.60
CA THR A 86 1.62 -3.53 -6.80
C THR A 86 0.94 -3.55 -5.44
N LEU A 87 -0.14 -2.79 -5.30
CA LEU A 87 -0.86 -2.64 -4.05
C LEU A 87 -2.29 -3.16 -4.16
N SER A 88 -2.71 -3.93 -3.19
CA SER A 88 -4.11 -4.29 -3.01
C SER A 88 -4.34 -4.73 -1.57
N SER A 89 -5.58 -4.71 -1.14
CA SER A 89 -5.96 -5.16 0.20
C SER A 89 -6.54 -6.56 0.07
N HIS A 90 -5.73 -7.58 0.37
CA HIS A 90 -6.10 -8.98 0.17
C HIS A 90 -7.35 -9.35 0.97
N ASP A 91 -7.46 -8.85 2.19
CA ASP A 91 -8.60 -9.14 3.06
C ASP A 91 -9.92 -8.60 2.49
N SER A 92 -9.84 -7.54 1.69
CA SER A 92 -11.02 -6.92 1.10
C SER A 92 -11.24 -7.33 -0.36
N GLY A 93 -10.25 -8.00 -0.95
CA GLY A 93 -10.33 -8.46 -2.35
C GLY A 93 -10.13 -7.37 -3.39
N GLY A 94 -9.48 -6.28 -3.04
CA GLY A 94 -9.23 -5.20 -3.99
C GLY A 94 -8.67 -3.94 -3.35
N ILE A 95 -8.95 -2.79 -3.94
CA ILE A 95 -8.37 -1.51 -3.54
C ILE A 95 -9.20 -0.86 -2.44
N THR A 96 -8.52 -0.46 -1.36
CA THR A 96 -9.11 0.26 -0.24
C THR A 96 -8.31 1.54 0.03
N THR A 97 -8.76 2.31 1.04
CA THR A 97 -8.02 3.49 1.49
C THR A 97 -6.61 3.15 1.96
N LYS A 98 -6.38 1.93 2.44
CA LYS A 98 -5.04 1.49 2.86
C LYS A 98 -4.06 1.53 1.70
N ASP A 99 -4.50 1.12 0.51
CA ASP A 99 -3.66 1.13 -0.69
C ASP A 99 -3.34 2.56 -1.12
N ILE A 100 -4.33 3.44 -1.07
CA ILE A 100 -4.14 4.85 -1.40
C ILE A 100 -3.14 5.50 -0.44
N MET A 101 -3.29 5.23 0.86
CA MET A 101 -2.40 5.79 1.87
C MET A 101 -0.97 5.27 1.70
N LEU A 102 -0.82 3.98 1.43
CA LEU A 102 0.50 3.40 1.20
C LEU A 102 1.14 3.97 -0.07
N ALA A 103 0.37 4.13 -1.15
CA ALA A 103 0.87 4.73 -2.38
C ALA A 103 1.41 6.14 -2.14
N LYS A 104 0.64 6.97 -1.43
CA LYS A 104 1.06 8.33 -1.09
C LYS A 104 2.34 8.32 -0.25
N ALA A 105 2.40 7.45 0.73
CA ALA A 105 3.55 7.36 1.63
C ALA A 105 4.80 6.87 0.88
N MET A 106 4.64 5.91 -0.03
CA MET A 106 5.76 5.40 -0.84
C MET A 106 6.34 6.49 -1.74
N ASP A 107 5.52 7.37 -2.26
CA ASP A 107 5.99 8.48 -3.11
C ASP A 107 6.76 9.52 -2.30
N GLY A 108 6.61 9.54 -0.99
CA GLY A 108 7.34 10.46 -0.12
C GLY A 108 8.64 9.91 0.45
N VAL A 109 8.97 8.69 0.14
CA VAL A 109 10.18 8.02 0.68
C VAL A 109 11.47 8.50 0.00
#